data_1549bcac5ac4608e7023278f4914e162
#
_entry.id   1549bcac5ac4608e7023278f4914e162
#
_cell.length_a   1.000
_cell.length_b   1.000
_cell.length_c   1.000
_cell.angle_alpha   90.00
_cell.angle_beta   90.00
_cell.angle_gamma   90.00
#
_symmetry.space_group_name_H-M   'P 1'
#
loop_
_entity.id
_entity.type
_entity.pdbx_description
1 polymer ?
#
loop_
_entity_poly.entity_id
_entity_poly.type
_entity_poly.pdbx_seq_one_letter_code
_entity_poly.pdbx_strand_id
1 'polypeptide(L)'
;MALVTLQFAQPLNVSCQVGDTAYYVTTGSDGGFTVDDGSGITEIGTIVQITDALDTPTMIVRAIASYPGTGSTLSDKFILFSKDNKANISSPLGYFASVKLKNNVSSTTAGELHSVAMDIFESSK
;
A
#
# COMPACT_ATOMS: atom_id res chain seq x y z
N MET A 1 -10.41 -0.71 12.12
CA MET A 1 -9.65 0.09 11.15
C MET A 1 -10.56 1.19 10.64
N ALA A 2 -10.12 2.43 10.73
CA ALA A 2 -10.91 3.57 10.28
C ALA A 2 -10.79 3.75 8.77
N LEU A 3 -11.85 4.27 8.14
CA LEU A 3 -11.81 4.74 6.76
C LEU A 3 -11.60 6.24 6.76
N VAL A 4 -10.63 6.70 5.99
CA VAL A 4 -10.34 8.12 5.78
C VAL A 4 -10.73 8.48 4.37
N THR A 5 -11.55 9.52 4.22
CA THR A 5 -11.97 10.03 2.92
C THR A 5 -11.14 11.28 2.59
N LEU A 6 -10.44 11.23 1.49
CA LEU A 6 -9.66 12.35 0.93
C LEU A 6 -10.36 12.89 -0.30
N GLN A 7 -10.55 14.19 -0.37
CA GLN A 7 -11.11 14.87 -1.53
C GLN A 7 -10.05 15.81 -2.12
N PHE A 8 -9.89 15.76 -3.42
CA PHE A 8 -8.86 16.51 -4.13
C PHE A 8 -9.52 17.57 -5.04
N ALA A 9 -8.86 18.70 -5.15
CA ALA A 9 -9.28 19.76 -6.07
C ALA A 9 -8.70 19.60 -7.49
N GLN A 10 -7.79 18.66 -7.68
CA GLN A 10 -7.12 18.38 -8.95
C GLN A 10 -7.24 16.91 -9.30
N PRO A 11 -7.20 16.54 -10.58
CA PRO A 11 -7.19 15.16 -11.02
C PRO A 11 -6.09 14.36 -10.35
N LEU A 12 -6.38 13.10 -10.04
CA LEU A 12 -5.37 12.16 -9.54
C LEU A 12 -4.45 11.73 -10.68
N ASN A 13 -3.22 11.39 -10.32
CA ASN A 13 -2.29 10.77 -11.25
C ASN A 13 -2.91 9.47 -11.80
N VAL A 14 -2.88 9.29 -13.11
CA VAL A 14 -3.48 8.14 -13.81
C VAL A 14 -2.93 6.78 -13.37
N SER A 15 -1.76 6.77 -12.74
CA SER A 15 -1.16 5.55 -12.20
C SER A 15 -1.70 5.18 -10.81
N CYS A 16 -2.43 6.06 -10.13
CA CYS A 16 -2.98 5.80 -8.81
C CYS A 16 -4.15 4.81 -8.91
N GLN A 17 -4.09 3.73 -8.16
CA GLN A 17 -5.04 2.63 -8.24
C GLN A 17 -5.49 2.15 -6.85
N VAL A 18 -6.63 1.49 -6.82
CA VAL A 18 -7.08 0.73 -5.64
C VAL A 18 -6.07 -0.38 -5.35
N GLY A 19 -5.66 -0.50 -4.09
CA GLY A 19 -4.61 -1.41 -3.63
C GLY A 19 -3.28 -0.71 -3.34
N ASP A 20 -3.03 0.46 -3.93
CA ASP A 20 -1.84 1.26 -3.63
C ASP A 20 -1.86 1.74 -2.17
N THR A 21 -0.70 2.08 -1.64
CA THR A 21 -0.58 2.64 -0.28
C THR A 21 -0.46 4.16 -0.35
N ALA A 22 -1.31 4.84 0.41
CA ALA A 22 -1.31 6.29 0.54
C ALA A 22 -0.44 6.76 1.71
N TYR A 23 0.27 7.86 1.50
CA TYR A 23 1.11 8.54 2.48
C TYR A 23 0.81 10.03 2.46
N TYR A 24 1.23 10.73 3.51
CA TYR A 24 1.25 12.19 3.50
C TYR A 24 2.58 12.74 3.99
N VAL A 25 2.86 13.95 3.55
CA VAL A 25 4.00 14.76 3.99
C VAL A 25 3.46 16.10 4.47
N THR A 26 3.97 16.57 5.60
CA THR A 26 3.72 17.94 6.05
C THR A 26 4.54 18.89 5.22
N THR A 27 3.90 19.96 4.74
CA THR A 27 4.56 20.95 3.91
C THR A 27 4.80 22.24 4.68
N GLY A 28 5.95 22.85 4.45
CA GLY A 28 6.33 24.16 4.91
C GLY A 28 6.44 25.15 3.74
N SER A 29 6.82 26.39 4.00
CA SER A 29 7.11 27.40 2.98
C SER A 29 8.56 27.85 3.13
N ASP A 30 9.30 27.80 2.04
CA ASP A 30 10.65 28.34 1.95
C ASP A 30 10.81 29.14 0.65
N GLY A 31 11.23 30.40 0.77
CA GLY A 31 11.42 31.29 -0.37
C GLY A 31 10.17 31.49 -1.24
N GLY A 32 8.96 31.30 -0.70
CA GLY A 32 7.69 31.39 -1.44
C GLY A 32 7.26 30.11 -2.15
N PHE A 33 8.02 29.01 -1.96
CA PHE A 33 7.69 27.69 -2.49
C PHE A 33 7.20 26.76 -1.37
N THR A 34 6.29 25.87 -1.72
CA THR A 34 5.87 24.78 -0.82
C THR A 34 6.92 23.69 -0.85
N VAL A 35 7.51 23.40 0.29
CA VAL A 35 8.58 22.40 0.46
C VAL A 35 8.20 21.41 1.55
N ASP A 36 8.88 20.27 1.61
CA ASP A 36 8.79 19.36 2.76
C ASP A 36 9.33 20.06 4.02
N ASP A 37 8.62 19.96 5.14
CA ASP A 37 9.05 20.55 6.42
C ASP A 37 10.10 19.72 7.17
N GLY A 38 10.52 18.58 6.58
CA GLY A 38 11.50 17.66 7.16
C GLY A 38 10.92 16.72 8.22
N SER A 39 9.60 16.72 8.44
CA SER A 39 8.96 15.80 9.39
C SER A 39 8.87 14.35 8.91
N GLY A 40 9.21 14.12 7.63
CA GLY A 40 9.21 12.81 7.01
C GLY A 40 7.85 12.36 6.48
N ILE A 41 7.87 11.20 5.82
CA ILE A 41 6.70 10.61 5.16
C ILE A 41 5.95 9.74 6.16
N THR A 42 4.64 9.95 6.29
CA THR A 42 3.77 9.18 7.18
C THR A 42 2.76 8.37 6.37
N GLU A 43 2.65 7.07 6.67
CA GLU A 43 1.69 6.19 6.03
C GLU A 43 0.28 6.44 6.57
N ILE A 44 -0.68 6.56 5.65
CA ILE A 44 -2.12 6.61 5.97
C ILE A 44 -2.68 5.18 5.94
N GLY A 45 -2.44 4.46 4.86
CA GLY A 45 -2.90 3.10 4.67
C GLY A 45 -3.22 2.76 3.22
N THR A 46 -3.97 1.69 3.01
CA THR A 46 -4.28 1.16 1.68
C THR A 46 -5.49 1.87 1.06
N ILE A 47 -5.37 2.25 -0.21
CA ILE A 47 -6.46 2.83 -1.02
C ILE A 47 -7.45 1.72 -1.33
N VAL A 48 -8.72 1.92 -0.92
CA VAL A 48 -9.79 0.93 -1.11
C VAL A 48 -10.81 1.35 -2.16
N GLN A 49 -10.90 2.64 -2.44
CA GLN A 49 -11.80 3.17 -3.47
C GLN A 49 -11.29 4.49 -4.02
N ILE A 50 -11.49 4.70 -5.31
CA ILE A 50 -11.29 5.98 -6.01
C ILE A 50 -12.55 6.26 -6.81
N THR A 51 -13.07 7.47 -6.72
CA THR A 51 -14.23 7.95 -7.46
C THR A 51 -13.87 9.27 -8.16
N ASP A 52 -14.37 9.44 -9.36
CA ASP A 52 -14.21 10.67 -10.18
C ASP A 52 -12.76 11.14 -10.34
N ALA A 53 -11.86 10.19 -10.64
CA ALA A 53 -10.42 10.44 -10.68
C ALA A 53 -9.96 11.59 -11.60
N LEU A 54 -10.82 12.01 -12.54
CA LEU A 54 -10.50 13.03 -13.55
C LEU A 54 -11.13 14.42 -13.29
N ASP A 55 -12.09 14.51 -12.36
CA ASP A 55 -12.79 15.77 -12.09
C ASP A 55 -12.61 16.21 -10.63
N THR A 56 -13.44 15.71 -9.72
CA THR A 56 -13.35 15.97 -8.29
C THR A 56 -13.03 14.69 -7.52
N PRO A 57 -11.77 14.26 -7.55
CA PRO A 57 -11.41 12.94 -7.04
C PRO A 57 -11.70 12.78 -5.56
N THR A 58 -12.33 11.65 -5.24
CA THR A 58 -12.49 11.19 -3.86
C THR A 58 -11.78 9.86 -3.71
N MET A 59 -10.88 9.78 -2.75
CA MET A 59 -10.13 8.59 -2.41
C MET A 59 -10.50 8.13 -1.01
N ILE A 60 -10.87 6.87 -0.86
CA ILE A 60 -11.10 6.25 0.45
C ILE A 60 -9.91 5.36 0.78
N VAL A 61 -9.29 5.64 1.92
CA VAL A 61 -8.12 4.92 2.43
C VAL A 61 -8.49 4.17 3.69
N ARG A 62 -8.15 2.90 3.76
CA ARG A 62 -8.24 2.10 4.98
C ARG A 62 -7.01 2.41 5.83
N ALA A 63 -7.18 3.24 6.85
CA ALA A 63 -6.10 3.70 7.71
C ALA A 63 -5.47 2.55 8.49
N ILE A 64 -4.15 2.61 8.63
CA ILE A 64 -3.41 1.72 9.54
C ILE A 64 -3.71 2.09 11.00
N ALA A 65 -3.47 1.15 11.93
CA ALA A 65 -3.75 1.36 13.35
C ALA A 65 -2.92 2.48 13.98
N SER A 66 -1.74 2.74 13.43
CA SER A 66 -0.82 3.80 13.90
C SER A 66 -1.11 5.17 13.28
N TYR A 67 -2.07 5.28 12.35
CA TYR A 67 -2.44 6.58 11.79
C TYR A 67 -3.15 7.45 12.84
N PRO A 68 -2.59 8.59 13.25
CA PRO A 68 -3.11 9.38 14.38
C PRO A 68 -4.30 10.27 14.01
N GLY A 69 -4.65 10.34 12.72
CA GLY A 69 -5.58 11.35 12.21
C GLY A 69 -7.01 10.86 12.02
N THR A 70 -7.95 11.76 12.25
CA THR A 70 -9.27 11.77 11.63
C THR A 70 -9.22 12.75 10.47
N GLY A 71 -9.84 12.44 9.34
CA GLY A 71 -9.67 13.08 8.03
C GLY A 71 -9.51 14.61 7.92
N SER A 72 -9.82 15.39 8.95
CA SER A 72 -9.68 16.86 8.93
C SER A 72 -8.22 17.38 9.06
N THR A 73 -7.27 16.52 9.37
CA THR A 73 -5.87 16.92 9.60
C THR A 73 -5.00 16.88 8.34
N LEU A 74 -5.58 16.57 7.19
CA LEU A 74 -4.85 16.36 5.93
C LEU A 74 -5.07 17.47 4.89
N SER A 75 -5.86 18.52 5.19
CA SER A 75 -6.20 19.57 4.22
C SER A 75 -4.99 20.35 3.69
N ASP A 76 -3.93 20.45 4.49
CA ASP A 76 -2.72 21.20 4.13
C ASP A 76 -1.51 20.27 3.94
N LYS A 77 -1.76 18.99 3.67
CA LYS A 77 -0.72 18.00 3.49
C LYS A 77 -0.59 17.60 2.03
N PHE A 78 0.61 17.27 1.63
CA PHE A 78 0.85 16.68 0.32
C PHE A 78 0.64 15.16 0.39
N ILE A 79 -0.23 14.65 -0.47
CA ILE A 79 -0.57 13.21 -0.51
C ILE A 79 0.25 12.53 -1.60
N LEU A 80 0.90 11.43 -1.21
CA LEU A 80 1.71 10.58 -2.08
C LEU A 80 1.09 9.17 -2.11
N PHE A 81 1.45 8.40 -3.12
CA PHE A 81 1.10 6.98 -3.14
C PHE A 81 2.28 6.14 -3.62
N SER A 82 2.35 4.92 -3.15
CA SER A 82 3.26 3.90 -3.65
C SER A 82 2.49 2.70 -4.18
N LYS A 83 3.04 2.06 -5.21
CA LYS A 83 2.47 0.84 -5.76
C LYS A 83 2.56 -0.32 -4.75
N ASP A 84 1.50 -1.11 -4.67
CA ASP A 84 1.57 -2.38 -3.97
C ASP A 84 2.43 -3.36 -4.78
N ASN A 85 3.65 -3.56 -4.32
CA ASN A 85 4.58 -4.50 -4.97
C ASN A 85 4.17 -5.97 -4.80
N LYS A 86 3.18 -6.27 -3.95
CA LYS A 86 2.71 -7.64 -3.72
C LYS A 86 2.04 -8.25 -4.94
N ALA A 87 1.43 -7.43 -5.80
CA ALA A 87 0.80 -7.88 -7.03
C ALA A 87 1.82 -8.16 -8.17
N ASN A 88 3.04 -7.63 -8.06
CA ASN A 88 4.11 -7.77 -9.05
C ASN A 88 5.23 -8.69 -8.58
N ILE A 89 4.94 -9.65 -7.72
CA ILE A 89 5.93 -10.65 -7.33
C ILE A 89 6.20 -11.51 -8.56
N SER A 90 7.24 -11.16 -9.30
CA SER A 90 7.89 -12.09 -10.20
C SER A 90 8.34 -13.30 -9.38
N SER A 91 8.34 -14.47 -9.98
CA SER A 91 8.84 -15.69 -9.35
C SER A 91 10.16 -15.40 -8.61
N PRO A 92 10.33 -15.89 -7.39
CA PRO A 92 11.58 -15.68 -6.66
C PRO A 92 12.75 -16.22 -7.49
N LEU A 93 13.75 -15.36 -7.69
CA LEU A 93 14.95 -15.72 -8.43
C LEU A 93 16.01 -16.18 -7.43
N GLY A 94 16.64 -17.34 -7.69
CA GLY A 94 17.69 -17.86 -6.83
C GLY A 94 18.33 -19.12 -7.41
N TYR A 95 19.46 -19.53 -6.85
CA TYR A 95 20.16 -20.76 -7.25
C TYR A 95 19.50 -22.04 -6.69
N PHE A 96 18.72 -21.90 -5.63
CA PHE A 96 17.97 -23.01 -5.02
C PHE A 96 16.76 -22.46 -4.27
N ALA A 97 15.77 -23.29 -4.07
CA ALA A 97 14.62 -23.01 -3.22
C ALA A 97 14.60 -23.95 -2.03
N SER A 98 14.38 -23.41 -0.83
CA SER A 98 14.12 -24.18 0.36
C SER A 98 12.68 -23.92 0.81
N VAL A 99 11.86 -24.95 0.78
CA VAL A 99 10.45 -24.86 1.14
C VAL A 99 10.22 -25.56 2.47
N LYS A 100 9.67 -24.84 3.44
CA LYS A 100 9.26 -25.39 4.73
C LYS A 100 7.75 -25.29 4.90
N LEU A 101 7.10 -26.42 5.01
CA LEU A 101 5.69 -26.50 5.35
C LEU A 101 5.55 -26.75 6.85
N LYS A 102 4.75 -25.93 7.52
CA LYS A 102 4.50 -26.06 8.96
C LYS A 102 3.00 -26.12 9.21
N ASN A 103 2.54 -27.19 9.82
CA ASN A 103 1.19 -27.28 10.34
C ASN A 103 1.16 -26.68 11.76
N ASN A 104 0.34 -25.65 11.97
CA ASN A 104 0.15 -24.97 13.25
C ASN A 104 -1.16 -25.40 13.95
N VAL A 105 -1.69 -26.56 13.62
CA VAL A 105 -2.93 -27.04 14.24
C VAL A 105 -2.63 -27.44 15.68
N SER A 106 -3.48 -27.03 16.61
CA SER A 106 -3.41 -27.49 17.99
C SER A 106 -3.74 -28.99 18.05
N SER A 107 -3.22 -29.67 19.03
CA SER A 107 -3.06 -31.10 19.18
C SER A 107 -4.31 -32.01 19.00
N THR A 108 -5.47 -31.45 18.73
CA THR A 108 -6.73 -32.20 18.60
C THR A 108 -7.24 -32.41 17.19
N THR A 109 -6.60 -31.78 16.19
CA THR A 109 -7.03 -31.88 14.78
C THR A 109 -5.85 -32.32 13.93
N ALA A 110 -5.95 -33.47 13.28
CA ALA A 110 -4.96 -33.94 12.33
C ALA A 110 -5.07 -33.11 11.04
N GLY A 111 -3.94 -32.61 10.56
CA GLY A 111 -3.84 -32.01 9.23
C GLY A 111 -3.14 -32.96 8.27
N GLU A 112 -3.74 -33.19 7.12
CA GLU A 112 -3.17 -34.05 6.07
C GLU A 112 -2.73 -33.19 4.90
N LEU A 113 -1.51 -33.41 4.41
CA LEU A 113 -0.99 -32.80 3.20
C LEU A 113 -1.06 -33.82 2.06
N HIS A 114 -1.96 -33.63 1.11
CA HIS A 114 -2.18 -34.58 0.03
C HIS A 114 -1.19 -34.43 -1.13
N SER A 115 -0.82 -33.21 -1.47
CA SER A 115 0.16 -32.93 -2.52
C SER A 115 0.80 -31.57 -2.40
N VAL A 116 2.01 -31.46 -2.93
CA VAL A 116 2.70 -30.18 -3.16
C VAL A 116 3.22 -30.19 -4.57
N ALA A 117 2.92 -29.14 -5.33
CA ALA A 117 3.45 -28.95 -6.66
C ALA A 117 4.27 -27.66 -6.72
N MET A 118 5.32 -27.67 -7.53
CA MET A 118 6.17 -26.51 -7.79
C MET A 118 6.57 -26.48 -9.25
N ASP A 119 6.38 -25.33 -9.88
CA ASP A 119 6.88 -25.06 -11.22
C ASP A 119 8.20 -24.31 -11.14
N ILE A 120 9.22 -24.82 -11.81
CA ILE A 120 10.56 -24.21 -11.85
C ILE A 120 10.90 -23.91 -13.29
N PHE A 121 11.25 -22.67 -13.54
CA PHE A 121 11.78 -22.24 -14.83
C PHE A 121 13.28 -21.91 -14.66
N GLU A 122 14.11 -22.58 -15.46
CA GLU A 122 15.52 -22.21 -15.54
C GLU A 122 15.64 -20.90 -16.32
N SER A 123 16.36 -19.92 -15.72
CA SER A 123 16.75 -18.76 -16.48
C SER A 123 17.78 -19.20 -17.51
N SER A 124 17.47 -19.00 -18.77
CA SER A 124 18.45 -19.22 -19.86
C SER A 124 19.70 -18.39 -19.62
N LYS A 125 20.83 -19.02 -19.79
CA LYS A 125 22.15 -18.35 -19.72
C LYS A 125 22.28 -17.33 -20.83
#